data_f3f384566261803e7b4985c46fb9d1bf
#
_entry.id   f3f384566261803e7b4985c46fb9d1bf
#
_cell.length_a   1.000
_cell.length_b   1.000
_cell.length_c   1.000
_cell.angle_alpha   90.00
_cell.angle_beta   90.00
_cell.angle_gamma   90.00
#
_symmetry.space_group_name_H-M   'P 1'
#
loop_
_entity.id
_entity.type
_entity.pdbx_description
1 polymer ?
#
loop_
_entity_poly.entity_id
_entity_poly.type
_entity_poly.pdbx_seq_one_letter_code
_entity_poly.pdbx_strand_id
1 'polypeptide(L)'
;MKYRILHYLIRFLVGEDAPSEIVESNGYTNDPSRFSKYNVVIIPSGFFEEEMYGTQASLPQLPLAEVEGIPLLFGTPKEEWIGNTFVVHADIIASTYFMVSRYEEMMRRDARDKHGRFPGRESLSFRAGFLHRPIVDEYRLLLHRWVRRSHQQLPIPEVKHQIRKVYLTHDVDAPTLYRTWKGFVRSLLDQRGLIASLRGKFGAVDNDPYYTFPWLFQQNNRLREALGKAHCEAILFMRGGGNTAFDKPHYKLSDRDLRRLLKKASELDMLIGLHSSYQAGNEPTLIRKEKEVLEAHIHQEIHCNRHHFLDCREPEDMEQIEAAGIMEDFTMGYADVAGFRLGTCHPVRWINPITRRLSPLLLHPLLIMDCSLDAPKYMGLSHDEALTYGLNLIEQVRKVNGELVLLWHNENVMPSSPSYLRELYAELLNELAKKEEQ
;
A
#
# COMPACT_ATOMS: atom_id res chain seq x y z
N MET A 1 -18.78 17.87 5.27
CA MET A 1 -17.59 17.12 5.75
C MET A 1 -17.28 17.50 7.21
N LYS A 2 -16.83 16.53 8.06
CA LYS A 2 -16.44 16.83 9.46
C LYS A 2 -15.16 17.66 9.49
N TYR A 3 -15.10 18.69 10.34
CA TYR A 3 -13.96 19.61 10.45
C TYR A 3 -12.60 18.91 10.61
N ARG A 4 -12.53 17.83 11.43
CA ARG A 4 -11.29 17.07 11.66
C ARG A 4 -10.74 16.42 10.39
N ILE A 5 -11.61 15.90 9.50
CA ILE A 5 -11.19 15.31 8.22
C ILE A 5 -10.71 16.40 7.28
N LEU A 6 -11.43 17.51 7.17
CA LEU A 6 -11.01 18.64 6.33
C LEU A 6 -9.63 19.14 6.74
N HIS A 7 -9.43 19.41 8.01
CA HIS A 7 -8.14 19.87 8.55
C HIS A 7 -7.02 18.84 8.27
N TYR A 8 -7.32 17.54 8.44
CA TYR A 8 -6.35 16.47 8.12
C TYR A 8 -6.00 16.45 6.62
N LEU A 9 -6.98 16.53 5.72
CA LEU A 9 -6.72 16.51 4.28
C LEU A 9 -5.92 17.73 3.81
N ILE A 10 -6.23 18.93 4.31
CA ILE A 10 -5.45 20.13 4.00
C ILE A 10 -4.02 19.96 4.52
N ARG A 11 -3.83 19.51 5.77
CA ARG A 11 -2.50 19.26 6.34
C ARG A 11 -1.74 18.19 5.54
N PHE A 12 -2.40 17.12 5.15
CA PHE A 12 -1.80 16.07 4.32
C PHE A 12 -1.30 16.62 2.98
N LEU A 13 -2.10 17.45 2.31
CA LEU A 13 -1.75 18.07 1.02
C LEU A 13 -0.71 19.19 1.16
N VAL A 14 -0.70 19.93 2.25
CA VAL A 14 0.35 20.95 2.50
C VAL A 14 1.67 20.29 2.92
N GLY A 15 1.60 19.21 3.69
CA GLY A 15 2.71 18.48 4.29
C GLY A 15 2.58 18.43 5.80
N GLU A 16 2.86 17.27 6.39
CA GLU A 16 2.70 17.06 7.85
C GLU A 16 3.58 18.00 8.68
N ASP A 17 4.79 18.27 8.21
CA ASP A 17 5.77 19.14 8.85
C ASP A 17 5.57 20.65 8.56
N ALA A 18 4.55 21.00 7.77
CA ALA A 18 4.30 22.39 7.41
C ALA A 18 3.81 23.19 8.63
N PRO A 19 4.25 24.48 8.77
CA PRO A 19 3.73 25.37 9.80
C PRO A 19 2.21 25.47 9.78
N SER A 20 1.57 25.56 10.95
CA SER A 20 0.11 25.66 11.06
C SER A 20 -0.47 26.85 10.30
N GLU A 21 0.26 27.96 10.21
CA GLU A 21 -0.12 29.14 9.44
C GLU A 21 -0.37 28.83 7.97
N ILE A 22 0.44 27.94 7.36
CA ILE A 22 0.24 27.54 5.96
C ILE A 22 -1.03 26.69 5.84
N VAL A 23 -1.26 25.76 6.76
CA VAL A 23 -2.47 24.93 6.76
C VAL A 23 -3.71 25.79 6.89
N GLU A 24 -3.69 26.78 7.82
CA GLU A 24 -4.80 27.68 8.11
C GLU A 24 -5.02 28.74 7.02
N SER A 25 -4.00 29.04 6.22
CA SER A 25 -4.09 29.97 5.09
C SER A 25 -4.85 29.39 3.88
N ASN A 26 -5.22 28.08 3.92
CA ASN A 26 -5.97 27.40 2.88
C ASN A 26 -7.42 27.20 3.30
N GLY A 27 -8.35 27.82 2.58
CA GLY A 27 -9.78 27.73 2.83
C GLY A 27 -10.47 26.67 1.95
N TYR A 28 -11.51 26.04 2.48
CA TYR A 28 -12.41 25.17 1.73
C TYR A 28 -13.84 25.67 1.92
N THR A 29 -14.29 26.56 1.05
CA THR A 29 -15.58 27.26 1.20
C THR A 29 -16.05 27.87 -0.12
N ASN A 30 -17.38 27.93 -0.31
CA ASN A 30 -18.03 28.64 -1.40
C ASN A 30 -18.64 29.98 -0.93
N ASP A 31 -18.42 30.41 0.32
CA ASP A 31 -18.89 31.67 0.87
C ASP A 31 -17.90 32.82 0.57
N PRO A 32 -18.22 33.76 -0.35
CA PRO A 32 -17.32 34.84 -0.72
C PRO A 32 -16.94 35.77 0.45
N SER A 33 -17.82 35.90 1.46
CA SER A 33 -17.55 36.75 2.64
C SER A 33 -16.37 36.28 3.48
N ARG A 34 -15.96 34.99 3.30
CA ARG A 34 -14.87 34.36 4.01
C ARG A 34 -13.55 34.34 3.24
N PHE A 35 -13.55 34.64 1.93
CA PHE A 35 -12.38 34.49 1.07
C PHE A 35 -11.18 35.29 1.58
N SER A 36 -11.40 36.53 2.00
CA SER A 36 -10.32 37.43 2.50
C SER A 36 -9.57 36.89 3.72
N LYS A 37 -10.03 35.80 4.36
CA LYS A 37 -9.35 35.16 5.47
C LYS A 37 -8.26 34.17 5.03
N TYR A 38 -8.18 33.87 3.74
CA TYR A 38 -7.31 32.82 3.20
C TYR A 38 -6.46 33.36 2.05
N ASN A 39 -5.29 32.77 1.88
CA ASN A 39 -4.44 33.03 0.73
C ASN A 39 -4.90 32.22 -0.49
N VAL A 40 -5.29 30.95 -0.27
CA VAL A 40 -5.88 30.07 -1.27
C VAL A 40 -7.25 29.61 -0.80
N VAL A 41 -8.25 29.68 -1.66
CA VAL A 41 -9.57 29.11 -1.42
C VAL A 41 -9.84 28.02 -2.46
N ILE A 42 -10.13 26.82 -2.00
CA ILE A 42 -10.63 25.73 -2.82
C ILE A 42 -12.14 25.71 -2.72
N ILE A 43 -12.82 25.84 -3.85
CA ILE A 43 -14.29 25.83 -3.92
C ILE A 43 -14.78 24.39 -3.84
N PRO A 44 -15.66 24.05 -2.86
CA PRO A 44 -16.29 22.73 -2.79
C PRO A 44 -17.12 22.43 -4.04
N SER A 45 -16.95 21.22 -4.58
CA SER A 45 -17.69 20.73 -5.76
C SER A 45 -19.12 20.26 -5.46
N GLY A 46 -19.52 20.24 -4.18
CA GLY A 46 -20.79 19.65 -3.75
C GLY A 46 -20.69 18.16 -3.39
N PHE A 47 -19.54 17.51 -3.57
CA PHE A 47 -19.35 16.07 -3.29
C PHE A 47 -19.81 15.66 -1.87
N PHE A 48 -19.62 16.53 -0.87
CA PHE A 48 -19.96 16.24 0.53
C PHE A 48 -21.40 16.63 0.92
N GLU A 49 -22.19 17.15 0.02
CA GLU A 49 -23.61 17.46 0.26
C GLU A 49 -24.40 16.17 0.51
N GLU A 50 -25.45 16.26 1.33
CA GLU A 50 -26.21 15.06 1.77
C GLU A 50 -26.92 14.38 0.59
N GLU A 51 -27.39 15.15 -0.37
CA GLU A 51 -28.06 14.66 -1.57
C GLU A 51 -27.09 14.00 -2.56
N MET A 52 -25.79 14.27 -2.45
CA MET A 52 -24.75 13.76 -3.33
C MET A 52 -24.02 12.56 -2.69
N TYR A 53 -23.52 12.74 -1.47
CA TYR A 53 -22.67 11.75 -0.80
C TYR A 53 -23.39 10.42 -0.57
N GLY A 54 -22.79 9.32 -0.99
CA GLY A 54 -23.37 7.97 -0.87
C GLY A 54 -24.34 7.61 -1.99
N THR A 55 -24.43 8.45 -3.04
CA THR A 55 -25.26 8.18 -4.24
C THR A 55 -24.40 7.89 -5.46
N GLN A 56 -24.97 7.25 -6.49
CA GLN A 56 -24.26 7.00 -7.74
C GLN A 56 -23.81 8.29 -8.46
N ALA A 57 -24.50 9.40 -8.23
CA ALA A 57 -24.15 10.71 -8.78
C ALA A 57 -22.84 11.27 -8.19
N SER A 58 -22.38 10.77 -7.04
CA SER A 58 -21.11 11.14 -6.43
C SER A 58 -19.89 10.49 -7.08
N LEU A 59 -20.08 9.55 -8.01
CA LEU A 59 -18.96 8.94 -8.74
C LEU A 59 -18.52 9.83 -9.90
N PRO A 60 -17.21 10.08 -10.07
CA PRO A 60 -16.68 10.86 -11.18
C PRO A 60 -17.05 10.23 -12.52
N GLN A 61 -17.43 11.07 -13.48
CA GLN A 61 -17.76 10.66 -14.85
C GLN A 61 -16.53 10.76 -15.76
N LEU A 62 -16.37 9.81 -16.68
CA LEU A 62 -15.33 9.84 -17.69
C LEU A 62 -15.82 10.53 -18.97
N PRO A 63 -14.95 11.28 -19.69
CA PRO A 63 -13.54 11.56 -19.35
C PRO A 63 -13.41 12.57 -18.20
N LEU A 64 -12.33 12.46 -17.43
CA LEU A 64 -12.02 13.45 -16.37
C LEU A 64 -11.54 14.76 -16.98
N ALA A 65 -11.84 15.87 -16.29
CA ALA A 65 -11.13 17.12 -16.54
C ALA A 65 -9.68 17.03 -16.07
N GLU A 66 -8.85 17.97 -16.48
CA GLU A 66 -7.46 18.07 -16.03
C GLU A 66 -7.14 19.48 -15.56
N VAL A 67 -6.29 19.58 -14.55
CA VAL A 67 -5.68 20.82 -14.08
C VAL A 67 -4.17 20.69 -14.14
N GLU A 68 -3.48 21.51 -14.92
CA GLU A 68 -2.03 21.42 -15.17
C GLU A 68 -1.57 19.99 -15.57
N GLY A 69 -2.37 19.25 -16.36
CA GLY A 69 -2.09 17.87 -16.79
C GLY A 69 -2.30 16.79 -15.72
N ILE A 70 -2.92 17.16 -14.59
CA ILE A 70 -3.29 16.23 -13.51
C ILE A 70 -4.78 15.92 -13.63
N PRO A 71 -5.19 14.64 -13.70
CA PRO A 71 -6.60 14.26 -13.70
C PRO A 71 -7.35 14.84 -12.50
N LEU A 72 -8.48 15.49 -12.73
CA LEU A 72 -9.30 16.11 -11.70
C LEU A 72 -10.59 15.32 -11.52
N LEU A 73 -10.82 14.76 -10.33
CA LEU A 73 -12.01 13.96 -10.07
C LEU A 73 -13.25 14.82 -9.83
N PHE A 74 -13.08 15.98 -9.20
CA PHE A 74 -14.17 16.86 -8.81
C PHE A 74 -13.83 18.33 -9.05
N GLY A 75 -14.83 19.13 -9.41
CA GLY A 75 -14.69 20.55 -9.69
C GLY A 75 -14.33 20.84 -11.15
N THR A 76 -13.76 22.00 -11.40
CA THR A 76 -13.35 22.47 -12.73
C THR A 76 -11.96 23.08 -12.70
N PRO A 77 -11.20 23.12 -13.81
CA PRO A 77 -9.83 23.66 -13.83
C PRO A 77 -9.77 25.20 -13.85
N LYS A 78 -10.82 25.85 -13.34
CA LYS A 78 -10.88 27.33 -13.27
C LYS A 78 -10.08 27.85 -12.10
N GLU A 79 -9.27 28.87 -12.34
CA GLU A 79 -8.50 29.62 -11.36
C GLU A 79 -8.80 31.13 -11.53
N GLU A 80 -8.92 31.87 -10.44
CA GLU A 80 -9.16 33.31 -10.47
C GLU A 80 -8.66 34.02 -9.22
N TRP A 81 -8.45 35.36 -9.33
CA TRP A 81 -8.14 36.18 -8.17
C TRP A 81 -9.41 36.95 -7.75
N ILE A 82 -9.73 36.87 -6.46
CA ILE A 82 -10.80 37.67 -5.84
C ILE A 82 -10.18 38.52 -4.72
N GLY A 83 -9.93 39.78 -4.99
CA GLY A 83 -9.10 40.59 -4.14
C GLY A 83 -7.68 40.07 -4.06
N ASN A 84 -7.20 39.77 -2.83
CA ASN A 84 -5.88 39.20 -2.58
C ASN A 84 -5.91 37.66 -2.41
N THR A 85 -7.05 37.01 -2.62
CA THR A 85 -7.20 35.57 -2.46
C THR A 85 -7.15 34.88 -3.81
N PHE A 86 -6.33 33.84 -3.91
CA PHE A 86 -6.30 32.96 -5.07
C PHE A 86 -7.38 31.89 -4.93
N VAL A 87 -8.38 31.92 -5.80
CA VAL A 87 -9.54 31.03 -5.75
C VAL A 87 -9.44 29.98 -6.85
N VAL A 88 -9.53 28.70 -6.46
CA VAL A 88 -9.45 27.55 -7.36
C VAL A 88 -10.73 26.73 -7.30
N HIS A 89 -11.24 26.33 -8.44
CA HIS A 89 -12.45 25.53 -8.57
C HIS A 89 -12.15 24.02 -8.73
N ALA A 90 -10.87 23.65 -8.79
CA ALA A 90 -10.42 22.27 -8.77
C ALA A 90 -10.52 21.74 -7.33
N ASP A 91 -11.53 20.90 -7.06
CA ASP A 91 -11.78 20.36 -5.71
C ASP A 91 -10.85 19.19 -5.41
N ILE A 92 -9.58 19.51 -5.18
CA ILE A 92 -8.56 18.52 -4.82
C ILE A 92 -8.79 17.91 -3.43
N ILE A 93 -9.60 18.56 -2.57
CA ILE A 93 -9.95 18.03 -1.23
C ILE A 93 -10.92 16.86 -1.38
N ALA A 94 -12.00 17.02 -2.14
CA ALA A 94 -12.94 15.92 -2.42
C ALA A 94 -12.24 14.80 -3.21
N SER A 95 -11.38 15.16 -4.18
CA SER A 95 -10.60 14.20 -4.98
C SER A 95 -9.66 13.36 -4.11
N THR A 96 -8.94 14.00 -3.17
CA THR A 96 -8.10 13.32 -2.20
C THR A 96 -8.91 12.40 -1.30
N TYR A 97 -10.01 12.91 -0.73
CA TYR A 97 -10.90 12.12 0.12
C TYR A 97 -11.40 10.87 -0.61
N PHE A 98 -11.87 11.01 -1.85
CA PHE A 98 -12.38 9.93 -2.67
C PHE A 98 -11.36 8.79 -2.80
N MET A 99 -10.10 9.13 -3.08
CA MET A 99 -9.03 8.15 -3.24
C MET A 99 -8.62 7.50 -1.92
N VAL A 100 -8.26 8.29 -0.92
CA VAL A 100 -7.65 7.77 0.32
C VAL A 100 -8.63 7.06 1.24
N SER A 101 -9.95 7.34 1.12
CA SER A 101 -10.98 6.65 1.90
C SER A 101 -11.50 5.36 1.24
N ARG A 102 -11.07 5.03 0.02
CA ARG A 102 -11.63 3.94 -0.78
C ARG A 102 -13.12 4.15 -1.08
N TYR A 103 -13.53 5.39 -1.30
CA TYR A 103 -14.93 5.74 -1.49
C TYR A 103 -15.58 5.01 -2.66
N GLU A 104 -14.88 4.85 -3.79
CA GLU A 104 -15.37 4.09 -4.94
C GLU A 104 -15.73 2.64 -4.56
N GLU A 105 -14.90 2.00 -3.74
CA GLU A 105 -15.11 0.60 -3.32
C GLU A 105 -16.35 0.44 -2.44
N MET A 106 -16.68 1.48 -1.64
CA MET A 106 -17.93 1.54 -0.88
C MET A 106 -19.14 1.69 -1.81
N MET A 107 -19.01 2.52 -2.85
CA MET A 107 -20.12 2.80 -3.78
C MET A 107 -20.37 1.66 -4.77
N ARG A 108 -19.33 0.91 -5.14
CA ARG A 108 -19.37 -0.17 -6.13
C ARG A 108 -19.15 -1.54 -5.47
N ARG A 109 -20.03 -1.88 -4.51
CA ARG A 109 -19.94 -3.15 -3.76
C ARG A 109 -20.21 -4.40 -4.61
N ASP A 110 -20.83 -4.23 -5.74
CA ASP A 110 -21.05 -5.26 -6.76
C ASP A 110 -19.77 -5.62 -7.55
N ALA A 111 -18.82 -4.71 -7.63
CA ALA A 111 -17.53 -4.92 -8.28
C ALA A 111 -16.57 -5.70 -7.36
N ARG A 112 -16.74 -7.02 -7.29
CA ARG A 112 -15.88 -7.90 -6.48
C ARG A 112 -15.40 -9.09 -7.30
N ASP A 113 -14.14 -9.48 -7.06
CA ASP A 113 -13.61 -10.72 -7.62
C ASP A 113 -14.12 -11.95 -6.84
N LYS A 114 -13.69 -13.13 -7.26
CA LYS A 114 -14.08 -14.40 -6.61
C LYS A 114 -13.65 -14.52 -5.14
N HIS A 115 -12.77 -13.62 -4.67
CA HIS A 115 -12.30 -13.54 -3.29
C HIS A 115 -13.00 -12.43 -2.51
N GLY A 116 -13.91 -11.68 -3.12
CA GLY A 116 -14.61 -10.56 -2.52
C GLY A 116 -13.83 -9.25 -2.53
N ARG A 117 -12.66 -9.20 -3.22
CA ARG A 117 -11.81 -8.00 -3.31
C ARG A 117 -12.29 -7.10 -4.45
N PHE A 118 -12.12 -5.79 -4.30
CA PHE A 118 -12.33 -4.85 -5.38
C PHE A 118 -11.17 -4.96 -6.40
N PRO A 119 -11.43 -5.32 -7.68
CA PRO A 119 -10.37 -5.46 -8.68
C PRO A 119 -9.78 -4.10 -9.06
N GLY A 120 -8.45 -4.04 -9.19
CA GLY A 120 -7.79 -2.81 -9.61
C GLY A 120 -8.19 -2.36 -11.02
N ARG A 121 -8.46 -3.29 -11.92
CA ARG A 121 -8.95 -3.01 -13.28
C ARG A 121 -10.34 -2.36 -13.33
N GLU A 122 -11.13 -2.53 -12.27
CA GLU A 122 -12.43 -1.88 -12.10
C GLU A 122 -12.31 -0.47 -11.51
N SER A 123 -11.17 -0.11 -10.94
CA SER A 123 -10.97 1.20 -10.32
C SER A 123 -11.06 2.35 -11.32
N LEU A 124 -11.51 3.50 -10.85
CA LEU A 124 -11.50 4.75 -11.62
C LEU A 124 -10.10 5.05 -12.14
N SER A 125 -9.07 4.87 -11.29
CA SER A 125 -7.69 5.15 -11.65
C SER A 125 -7.19 4.29 -12.82
N PHE A 126 -7.58 3.02 -12.89
CA PHE A 126 -7.26 2.16 -14.03
C PHE A 126 -8.05 2.56 -15.28
N ARG A 127 -9.39 2.72 -15.15
CA ARG A 127 -10.28 3.06 -16.27
C ARG A 127 -9.98 4.43 -16.88
N ALA A 128 -9.50 5.37 -16.06
CA ALA A 128 -9.07 6.69 -16.50
C ALA A 128 -7.59 6.77 -16.88
N GLY A 129 -6.83 5.66 -16.80
CA GLY A 129 -5.46 5.56 -17.28
C GLY A 129 -4.40 6.19 -16.37
N PHE A 130 -4.69 6.47 -15.10
CA PHE A 130 -3.73 7.12 -14.19
C PHE A 130 -3.30 6.26 -12.98
N LEU A 131 -3.63 4.96 -12.95
CA LEU A 131 -3.26 4.08 -11.83
C LEU A 131 -1.74 4.06 -11.54
N HIS A 132 -0.92 4.31 -12.54
CA HIS A 132 0.55 4.40 -12.43
C HIS A 132 1.06 5.76 -11.93
N ARG A 133 0.17 6.69 -11.56
CA ARG A 133 0.48 8.04 -11.07
C ARG A 133 -0.06 8.24 -9.65
N PRO A 134 0.73 8.83 -8.73
CA PRO A 134 0.27 9.18 -7.38
C PRO A 134 -0.47 10.52 -7.42
N ILE A 135 -1.68 10.57 -8.00
CA ILE A 135 -2.40 11.82 -8.29
C ILE A 135 -2.70 12.65 -7.04
N VAL A 136 -2.86 12.03 -5.87
CA VAL A 136 -3.06 12.77 -4.60
C VAL A 136 -1.78 13.50 -4.20
N ASP A 137 -0.61 12.90 -4.46
CA ASP A 137 0.66 13.58 -4.23
C ASP A 137 0.91 14.64 -5.29
N GLU A 138 0.43 14.43 -6.53
CA GLU A 138 0.43 15.48 -7.55
C GLU A 138 -0.48 16.65 -7.17
N TYR A 139 -1.65 16.42 -6.53
CA TYR A 139 -2.47 17.48 -5.93
C TYR A 139 -1.75 18.23 -4.81
N ARG A 140 -0.93 17.53 -4.01
CA ARG A 140 -0.05 18.16 -3.04
C ARG A 140 0.90 19.16 -3.71
N LEU A 141 1.60 18.73 -4.77
CA LEU A 141 2.48 19.62 -5.55
C LEU A 141 1.73 20.78 -6.19
N LEU A 142 0.50 20.54 -6.66
CA LEU A 142 -0.38 21.57 -7.22
C LEU A 142 -0.76 22.62 -6.16
N LEU A 143 -1.18 22.17 -4.96
CA LEU A 143 -1.48 23.06 -3.85
C LEU A 143 -0.26 23.90 -3.45
N HIS A 144 0.94 23.30 -3.41
CA HIS A 144 2.18 24.02 -3.14
C HIS A 144 2.42 25.13 -4.18
N ARG A 145 2.14 24.89 -5.48
CA ARG A 145 2.24 25.93 -6.52
C ARG A 145 1.23 27.04 -6.30
N TRP A 146 -0.02 26.73 -5.96
CA TRP A 146 -1.06 27.72 -5.68
C TRP A 146 -0.73 28.60 -4.47
N VAL A 147 -0.24 27.98 -3.38
CA VAL A 147 0.18 28.74 -2.19
C VAL A 147 1.37 29.66 -2.51
N ARG A 148 2.36 29.20 -3.29
CA ARG A 148 3.49 30.06 -3.71
C ARG A 148 3.03 31.21 -4.61
N ARG A 149 2.05 31.01 -5.47
CA ARG A 149 1.44 32.08 -6.29
C ARG A 149 0.72 33.11 -5.42
N SER A 150 0.01 32.65 -4.39
CA SER A 150 -0.76 33.54 -3.52
C SER A 150 0.11 34.30 -2.50
N HIS A 151 1.22 33.70 -2.05
CA HIS A 151 2.09 34.29 -1.07
C HIS A 151 3.53 33.74 -1.17
N GLN A 152 4.40 34.46 -1.87
CA GLN A 152 5.76 34.03 -2.18
C GLN A 152 6.67 33.80 -0.96
N GLN A 153 6.35 34.39 0.20
CA GLN A 153 7.17 34.32 1.41
C GLN A 153 6.79 33.19 2.37
N LEU A 154 5.71 32.44 2.09
CA LEU A 154 5.34 31.33 2.95
C LEU A 154 6.34 30.17 2.79
N PRO A 155 6.88 29.64 3.91
CA PRO A 155 7.89 28.59 3.89
C PRO A 155 7.27 27.21 3.61
N ILE A 156 6.80 26.99 2.38
CA ILE A 156 6.32 25.67 1.98
C ILE A 156 7.52 24.74 1.86
N PRO A 157 7.47 23.55 2.49
CA PRO A 157 8.54 22.56 2.38
C PRO A 157 8.85 22.22 0.92
N GLU A 158 10.13 22.20 0.59
CA GLU A 158 10.56 21.70 -0.72
C GLU A 158 10.42 20.19 -0.79
N VAL A 159 9.84 19.69 -1.86
CA VAL A 159 9.73 18.25 -2.08
C VAL A 159 11.01 17.77 -2.76
N LYS A 160 11.78 16.97 -2.03
CA LYS A 160 13.03 16.40 -2.53
C LYS A 160 12.74 15.31 -3.55
N HIS A 161 13.53 15.23 -4.60
CA HIS A 161 13.48 14.15 -5.59
C HIS A 161 14.25 12.91 -5.09
N GLN A 162 13.63 12.21 -4.14
CA GLN A 162 14.20 11.02 -3.49
C GLN A 162 13.10 10.11 -2.94
N ILE A 163 13.42 8.87 -2.64
CA ILE A 163 12.51 7.98 -1.90
C ILE A 163 12.74 8.19 -0.41
N ARG A 164 11.69 8.54 0.33
CA ARG A 164 11.76 8.78 1.78
C ARG A 164 12.09 7.51 2.56
N LYS A 165 11.39 6.42 2.25
CA LYS A 165 11.58 5.12 2.89
C LYS A 165 11.17 3.97 1.97
N VAL A 166 11.92 2.89 2.01
CA VAL A 166 11.62 1.63 1.33
C VAL A 166 11.21 0.59 2.36
N TYR A 167 10.08 -0.07 2.13
CA TYR A 167 9.63 -1.23 2.90
C TYR A 167 9.75 -2.48 2.04
N LEU A 168 10.63 -3.39 2.46
CA LEU A 168 10.82 -4.71 1.87
C LEU A 168 10.00 -5.72 2.66
N THR A 169 8.89 -6.17 2.10
CA THR A 169 7.92 -6.97 2.85
C THR A 169 7.76 -8.36 2.27
N HIS A 170 7.60 -9.36 3.14
CA HIS A 170 7.46 -10.75 2.76
C HIS A 170 6.32 -11.39 3.54
N ASP A 171 5.38 -11.99 2.82
CA ASP A 171 4.28 -12.75 3.38
C ASP A 171 4.69 -14.23 3.47
N VAL A 172 4.54 -14.81 4.65
CA VAL A 172 4.90 -16.23 4.87
C VAL A 172 3.66 -17.09 4.67
N ASP A 173 3.34 -17.37 3.41
CA ASP A 173 2.19 -18.21 3.04
C ASP A 173 2.54 -19.69 3.10
N ALA A 174 3.62 -20.07 2.46
CA ALA A 174 4.11 -21.44 2.38
C ALA A 174 5.61 -21.48 2.68
N PRO A 175 6.00 -21.57 3.97
CA PRO A 175 7.41 -21.52 4.34
C PRO A 175 8.24 -22.66 3.79
N THR A 176 7.60 -23.81 3.46
CA THR A 176 8.26 -25.00 2.92
C THR A 176 7.32 -25.79 2.01
N LEU A 177 7.87 -26.45 0.99
CA LEU A 177 7.11 -27.24 0.02
C LEU A 177 7.01 -28.73 0.43
N TYR A 178 8.11 -29.33 0.89
CA TYR A 178 8.22 -30.79 1.05
C TYR A 178 8.30 -31.27 2.50
N ARG A 179 8.25 -30.40 3.49
CA ARG A 179 8.39 -30.74 4.92
C ARG A 179 7.17 -31.48 5.49
N THR A 180 5.98 -31.34 4.90
CA THR A 180 4.80 -32.11 5.29
C THR A 180 4.79 -33.50 4.68
N TRP A 181 4.00 -34.46 5.21
CA TRP A 181 3.83 -35.78 4.58
C TRP A 181 3.21 -35.69 3.19
N LYS A 182 2.27 -34.78 2.98
CA LYS A 182 1.72 -34.50 1.65
C LYS A 182 2.79 -33.94 0.72
N GLY A 183 3.62 -33.04 1.22
CA GLY A 183 4.76 -32.51 0.47
C GLY A 183 5.77 -33.60 0.11
N PHE A 184 6.06 -34.54 1.02
CA PHE A 184 6.94 -35.67 0.73
C PHE A 184 6.38 -36.52 -0.43
N VAL A 185 5.09 -36.91 -0.37
CA VAL A 185 4.45 -37.65 -1.45
C VAL A 185 4.48 -36.85 -2.76
N ARG A 186 4.22 -35.56 -2.70
CA ARG A 186 4.33 -34.68 -3.86
C ARG A 186 5.74 -34.68 -4.45
N SER A 187 6.77 -34.62 -3.61
CA SER A 187 8.16 -34.62 -4.07
C SER A 187 8.54 -35.92 -4.83
N LEU A 188 7.91 -37.05 -4.48
CA LEU A 188 8.06 -38.31 -5.23
C LEU A 188 7.34 -38.27 -6.56
N LEU A 189 6.14 -37.69 -6.61
CA LEU A 189 5.37 -37.48 -7.83
C LEU A 189 6.07 -36.49 -8.78
N ASP A 190 6.73 -35.48 -8.26
CA ASP A 190 7.55 -34.51 -8.99
C ASP A 190 8.90 -35.13 -9.48
N GLN A 191 9.06 -36.45 -9.40
CA GLN A 191 10.21 -37.24 -9.87
C GLN A 191 11.58 -36.82 -9.29
N ARG A 192 11.61 -36.19 -8.11
CA ARG A 192 12.85 -35.78 -7.46
C ARG A 192 13.73 -36.94 -6.98
N GLY A 193 13.22 -38.16 -6.97
CA GLY A 193 13.88 -39.33 -6.46
C GLY A 193 13.79 -39.46 -4.92
N LEU A 194 13.87 -40.69 -4.43
CA LEU A 194 13.65 -41.01 -3.00
C LEU A 194 14.62 -40.30 -2.08
N ILE A 195 15.90 -40.27 -2.43
CA ILE A 195 16.97 -39.64 -1.59
C ILE A 195 16.72 -38.14 -1.46
N ALA A 196 16.41 -37.44 -2.56
CA ALA A 196 16.14 -36.00 -2.54
C ALA A 196 14.87 -35.69 -1.77
N SER A 197 13.83 -36.53 -1.89
CA SER A 197 12.57 -36.40 -1.15
C SER A 197 12.78 -36.61 0.36
N LEU A 198 13.59 -37.60 0.76
CA LEU A 198 13.96 -37.81 2.17
C LEU A 198 14.79 -36.64 2.73
N ARG A 199 15.73 -36.11 1.94
CA ARG A 199 16.47 -34.91 2.34
C ARG A 199 15.55 -33.68 2.48
N GLY A 200 14.60 -33.48 1.59
CA GLY A 200 13.60 -32.42 1.69
C GLY A 200 12.74 -32.55 2.93
N LYS A 201 12.31 -33.77 3.28
CA LYS A 201 11.45 -34.07 4.44
C LYS A 201 12.17 -33.97 5.77
N PHE A 202 13.38 -34.60 5.90
CA PHE A 202 14.07 -34.84 7.19
C PHE A 202 15.41 -34.12 7.31
N GLY A 203 15.97 -33.60 6.21
CA GLY A 203 17.24 -32.89 6.19
C GLY A 203 17.17 -31.46 6.73
N ALA A 204 18.20 -30.67 6.45
CA ALA A 204 18.17 -29.24 6.76
C ALA A 204 17.06 -28.53 5.96
N VAL A 205 16.38 -27.54 6.56
CA VAL A 205 15.30 -26.81 5.91
C VAL A 205 15.77 -26.03 4.67
N ASP A 206 17.06 -25.66 4.65
CA ASP A 206 17.71 -24.98 3.53
C ASP A 206 17.69 -25.81 2.22
N ASN A 207 17.39 -27.12 2.31
CA ASN A 207 17.22 -28.02 1.16
C ASN A 207 15.79 -27.98 0.59
N ASP A 208 14.85 -27.31 1.26
CA ASP A 208 13.49 -27.15 0.76
C ASP A 208 13.44 -26.00 -0.26
N PRO A 209 12.87 -26.20 -1.46
CA PRO A 209 12.89 -25.19 -2.53
C PRO A 209 12.17 -23.89 -2.14
N TYR A 210 11.14 -23.95 -1.28
CA TYR A 210 10.42 -22.76 -0.84
C TYR A 210 11.15 -22.01 0.28
N TYR A 211 12.15 -22.61 0.95
CA TYR A 211 12.89 -21.95 2.01
C TYR A 211 13.97 -21.01 1.45
N THR A 212 13.55 -20.00 0.72
CA THR A 212 14.41 -19.01 0.06
C THR A 212 14.68 -17.77 0.94
N PHE A 213 14.16 -17.75 2.16
CA PHE A 213 14.34 -16.63 3.11
C PHE A 213 15.81 -16.20 3.32
N PRO A 214 16.81 -17.12 3.36
CA PRO A 214 18.20 -16.66 3.47
C PRO A 214 18.64 -15.76 2.33
N TRP A 215 18.18 -16.04 1.11
CA TRP A 215 18.47 -15.20 -0.05
C TRP A 215 17.71 -13.87 0.01
N LEU A 216 16.41 -13.86 0.32
CA LEU A 216 15.61 -12.63 0.49
C LEU A 216 16.25 -11.73 1.54
N PHE A 217 16.58 -12.28 2.71
CA PHE A 217 17.19 -11.52 3.80
C PHE A 217 18.57 -10.95 3.41
N GLN A 218 19.34 -11.69 2.62
CA GLN A 218 20.61 -11.18 2.10
C GLN A 218 20.39 -9.98 1.17
N GLN A 219 19.40 -10.04 0.26
CA GLN A 219 19.06 -8.90 -0.61
C GLN A 219 18.59 -7.70 0.21
N ASN A 220 17.68 -7.94 1.17
CA ASN A 220 17.19 -6.89 2.07
C ASN A 220 18.32 -6.19 2.81
N ASN A 221 19.23 -6.96 3.40
CA ASN A 221 20.36 -6.39 4.14
C ASN A 221 21.28 -5.55 3.25
N ARG A 222 21.57 -5.99 2.03
CA ARG A 222 22.37 -5.20 1.08
C ARG A 222 21.75 -3.84 0.83
N LEU A 223 20.43 -3.79 0.60
CA LEU A 223 19.75 -2.50 0.40
C LEU A 223 19.73 -1.66 1.68
N ARG A 224 19.46 -2.29 2.85
CA ARG A 224 19.49 -1.59 4.15
C ARG A 224 20.88 -1.02 4.48
N GLU A 225 21.95 -1.69 4.11
CA GLU A 225 23.33 -1.20 4.25
C GLU A 225 23.60 -0.01 3.30
N ALA A 226 23.06 -0.06 2.08
CA ALA A 226 23.24 1.01 1.09
C ALA A 226 22.46 2.29 1.45
N LEU A 227 21.19 2.17 1.87
CA LEU A 227 20.30 3.30 2.16
C LEU A 227 20.37 3.76 3.63
N GLY A 228 20.79 2.88 4.53
CA GLY A 228 20.70 3.07 5.98
C GLY A 228 19.34 2.62 6.55
N LYS A 229 19.35 2.18 7.82
CA LYS A 229 18.15 1.63 8.51
C LYS A 229 17.00 2.64 8.61
N ALA A 230 17.27 3.93 8.67
CA ALA A 230 16.23 4.95 8.72
C ALA A 230 15.39 5.01 7.42
N HIS A 231 16.01 4.66 6.29
CA HIS A 231 15.39 4.74 4.95
C HIS A 231 14.98 3.39 4.35
N CYS A 232 15.32 2.27 5.00
CA CYS A 232 14.94 0.94 4.52
C CYS A 232 14.57 0.03 5.68
N GLU A 233 13.33 -0.47 5.67
CA GLU A 233 12.76 -1.37 6.68
C GLU A 233 12.41 -2.70 6.04
N ALA A 234 12.63 -3.81 6.75
CA ALA A 234 12.23 -5.13 6.32
C ALA A 234 11.16 -5.70 7.26
N ILE A 235 10.06 -6.21 6.70
CA ILE A 235 8.93 -6.74 7.47
C ILE A 235 8.61 -8.16 7.02
N LEU A 236 8.46 -9.08 7.96
CA LEU A 236 8.01 -10.44 7.74
C LEU A 236 6.59 -10.60 8.29
N PHE A 237 5.60 -10.80 7.44
CA PHE A 237 4.21 -11.00 7.83
C PHE A 237 3.92 -12.48 8.06
N MET A 238 3.48 -12.83 9.29
CA MET A 238 3.25 -14.20 9.75
C MET A 238 1.79 -14.43 10.08
N ARG A 239 1.24 -15.59 9.69
CA ARG A 239 -0.15 -15.94 10.06
C ARG A 239 -0.24 -16.41 11.51
N GLY A 240 -1.23 -15.86 12.23
CA GLY A 240 -1.62 -16.29 13.57
C GLY A 240 -2.78 -17.29 13.58
N GLY A 241 -3.42 -17.54 12.43
CA GLY A 241 -4.61 -18.40 12.33
C GLY A 241 -5.00 -18.76 10.90
N GLY A 242 -6.30 -18.98 10.68
CA GLY A 242 -6.89 -19.35 9.39
C GLY A 242 -7.04 -20.86 9.20
N ASN A 243 -8.26 -21.29 8.82
CA ASN A 243 -8.61 -22.70 8.62
C ASN A 243 -9.27 -22.99 7.28
N THR A 244 -9.36 -22.01 6.38
CA THR A 244 -9.98 -22.18 5.08
C THR A 244 -9.06 -22.94 4.11
N ALA A 245 -9.60 -23.32 2.95
CA ALA A 245 -8.79 -23.92 1.89
C ALA A 245 -7.72 -22.95 1.36
N PHE A 246 -7.98 -21.65 1.43
CA PHE A 246 -7.08 -20.59 0.99
C PHE A 246 -5.97 -20.27 2.01
N ASP A 247 -6.14 -20.70 3.27
CA ASP A 247 -5.11 -20.57 4.30
C ASP A 247 -4.10 -21.75 4.31
N LYS A 248 -4.15 -22.61 3.31
CA LYS A 248 -3.20 -23.74 3.20
C LYS A 248 -1.94 -23.32 2.44
N PRO A 249 -0.77 -23.88 2.79
CA PRO A 249 -0.54 -24.86 3.86
C PRO A 249 -0.65 -24.23 5.25
N HIS A 250 -1.32 -24.94 6.18
CA HIS A 250 -1.28 -24.54 7.58
C HIS A 250 0.09 -24.87 8.16
N TYR A 251 0.69 -23.92 8.86
CA TYR A 251 1.90 -24.11 9.62
C TYR A 251 1.68 -23.75 11.10
N LYS A 252 2.51 -24.30 11.97
CA LYS A 252 2.47 -23.98 13.40
C LYS A 252 3.65 -23.09 13.73
N LEU A 253 3.42 -21.96 14.36
CA LEU A 253 4.50 -21.07 14.81
C LEU A 253 5.50 -21.77 15.74
N SER A 254 5.08 -22.83 16.44
CA SER A 254 5.92 -23.69 17.27
C SER A 254 6.82 -24.65 16.47
N ASP A 255 6.66 -24.79 15.16
CA ASP A 255 7.49 -25.66 14.34
C ASP A 255 8.95 -25.20 14.36
N ARG A 256 9.87 -26.16 14.40
CA ARG A 256 11.31 -25.88 14.50
C ARG A 256 11.82 -24.96 13.40
N ASP A 257 11.35 -25.17 12.17
CA ASP A 257 11.81 -24.42 11.01
C ASP A 257 11.30 -22.97 11.08
N LEU A 258 10.06 -22.76 11.60
CA LEU A 258 9.48 -21.42 11.80
C LEU A 258 10.20 -20.68 12.93
N ARG A 259 10.49 -21.35 14.02
CA ARG A 259 11.28 -20.74 15.12
C ARG A 259 12.67 -20.31 14.64
N ARG A 260 13.30 -21.12 13.75
CA ARG A 260 14.59 -20.76 13.13
C ARG A 260 14.44 -19.52 12.25
N LEU A 261 13.36 -19.44 11.45
CA LEU A 261 13.04 -18.28 10.60
C LEU A 261 12.86 -17.01 11.44
N LEU A 262 12.00 -17.07 12.47
CA LEU A 262 11.73 -15.94 13.36
C LEU A 262 13.00 -15.49 14.10
N LYS A 263 13.81 -16.44 14.61
CA LYS A 263 15.10 -16.11 15.21
C LYS A 263 16.01 -15.38 14.22
N LYS A 264 16.08 -15.84 12.96
CA LYS A 264 16.91 -15.20 11.94
C LYS A 264 16.40 -13.82 11.56
N ALA A 265 15.09 -13.62 11.47
CA ALA A 265 14.48 -12.32 11.25
C ALA A 265 14.83 -11.34 12.40
N SER A 266 14.74 -11.81 13.65
CA SER A 266 15.13 -11.00 14.83
C SER A 266 16.63 -10.66 14.84
N GLU A 267 17.52 -11.60 14.49
CA GLU A 267 18.98 -11.35 14.39
C GLU A 267 19.30 -10.27 13.33
N LEU A 268 18.45 -10.11 12.32
CA LEU A 268 18.58 -9.15 11.25
C LEU A 268 17.74 -7.88 11.49
N ASP A 269 17.17 -7.76 12.70
CA ASP A 269 16.38 -6.59 13.09
C ASP A 269 15.24 -6.29 12.09
N MET A 270 14.54 -7.36 11.67
CA MET A 270 13.34 -7.28 10.85
C MET A 270 12.13 -7.17 11.74
N LEU A 271 11.15 -6.35 11.34
CA LEU A 271 9.86 -6.30 12.01
C LEU A 271 9.05 -7.56 11.70
N ILE A 272 8.27 -8.01 12.68
CA ILE A 272 7.29 -9.07 12.49
C ILE A 272 5.91 -8.43 12.49
N GLY A 273 5.12 -8.68 11.45
CA GLY A 273 3.75 -8.23 11.31
C GLY A 273 2.76 -9.40 11.31
N LEU A 274 1.50 -9.10 11.59
CA LEU A 274 0.42 -10.07 11.42
C LEU A 274 0.07 -10.19 9.94
N HIS A 275 0.08 -11.44 9.43
CA HIS A 275 -0.56 -11.77 8.17
C HIS A 275 -1.97 -12.29 8.47
N SER A 276 -2.95 -11.38 8.60
CA SER A 276 -4.34 -11.76 8.87
C SER A 276 -4.82 -12.76 7.85
N SER A 277 -5.37 -13.90 8.30
CA SER A 277 -5.74 -15.02 7.44
C SER A 277 -6.84 -14.66 6.43
N TYR A 278 -7.00 -15.48 5.40
CA TYR A 278 -8.13 -15.38 4.47
C TYR A 278 -9.47 -15.53 5.22
N GLN A 279 -9.51 -16.38 6.26
CA GLN A 279 -10.69 -16.47 7.12
C GLN A 279 -10.99 -15.14 7.81
N ALA A 280 -9.97 -14.44 8.33
CA ALA A 280 -10.14 -13.14 8.95
C ALA A 280 -10.58 -12.05 7.96
N GLY A 281 -10.26 -12.16 6.67
CA GLY A 281 -10.81 -11.30 5.62
C GLY A 281 -12.32 -11.46 5.44
N ASN A 282 -12.90 -12.64 5.75
CA ASN A 282 -14.35 -12.88 5.79
C ASN A 282 -14.97 -12.55 7.16
N GLU A 283 -14.20 -12.75 8.22
CA GLU A 283 -14.62 -12.60 9.62
C GLU A 283 -13.61 -11.68 10.34
N PRO A 284 -13.65 -10.35 10.08
CA PRO A 284 -12.61 -9.42 10.56
C PRO A 284 -12.43 -9.39 12.09
N THR A 285 -13.43 -9.84 12.85
CA THR A 285 -13.34 -9.98 14.32
C THR A 285 -12.28 -11.00 14.77
N LEU A 286 -11.84 -11.90 13.88
CA LEU A 286 -10.77 -12.88 14.16
C LEU A 286 -9.38 -12.24 14.22
N ILE A 287 -9.17 -11.06 13.64
CA ILE A 287 -7.87 -10.39 13.58
C ILE A 287 -7.22 -10.25 14.95
N ARG A 288 -8.00 -9.84 15.96
CA ARG A 288 -7.52 -9.72 17.34
C ARG A 288 -6.97 -11.04 17.87
N LYS A 289 -7.71 -12.13 17.68
CA LYS A 289 -7.30 -13.47 18.14
C LYS A 289 -6.05 -13.95 17.45
N GLU A 290 -5.95 -13.72 16.14
CA GLU A 290 -4.78 -14.10 15.37
C GLU A 290 -3.54 -13.31 15.80
N LYS A 291 -3.70 -12.01 16.08
CA LYS A 291 -2.65 -11.16 16.67
C LYS A 291 -2.17 -11.72 18.00
N GLU A 292 -3.10 -12.01 18.94
CA GLU A 292 -2.80 -12.55 20.26
C GLU A 292 -2.03 -13.90 20.17
N VAL A 293 -2.41 -14.77 19.22
CA VAL A 293 -1.70 -16.04 18.97
C VAL A 293 -0.27 -15.79 18.50
N LEU A 294 -0.06 -14.86 17.57
CA LEU A 294 1.29 -14.54 17.07
C LEU A 294 2.14 -13.92 18.19
N GLU A 295 1.63 -12.95 18.93
CA GLU A 295 2.32 -12.28 20.05
C GLU A 295 2.77 -13.25 21.13
N ALA A 296 1.88 -14.21 21.46
CA ALA A 296 2.20 -15.25 22.45
C ALA A 296 3.38 -16.14 22.03
N HIS A 297 3.63 -16.30 20.72
CA HIS A 297 4.73 -17.11 20.20
C HIS A 297 6.03 -16.33 20.05
N ILE A 298 5.96 -15.04 19.67
CA ILE A 298 7.18 -14.24 19.46
C ILE A 298 7.58 -13.42 20.68
N HIS A 299 6.70 -13.33 21.69
CA HIS A 299 6.88 -12.54 22.93
C HIS A 299 7.14 -11.05 22.65
N GLN A 300 6.49 -10.51 21.61
CA GLN A 300 6.57 -9.11 21.22
C GLN A 300 5.18 -8.63 20.81
N GLU A 301 4.90 -7.34 21.00
CA GLU A 301 3.68 -6.71 20.51
C GLU A 301 3.72 -6.52 19.00
N ILE A 302 2.61 -6.80 18.34
CA ILE A 302 2.44 -6.64 16.90
C ILE A 302 1.70 -5.34 16.62
N HIS A 303 2.32 -4.47 15.84
CA HIS A 303 1.80 -3.16 15.49
C HIS A 303 1.35 -3.04 14.04
N CYS A 304 1.77 -3.94 13.15
CA CYS A 304 1.46 -3.88 11.73
C CYS A 304 0.75 -5.14 11.23
N ASN A 305 -0.07 -4.96 10.18
CA ASN A 305 -0.89 -5.99 9.57
C ASN A 305 -0.78 -5.97 8.04
N ARG A 306 -0.96 -7.13 7.43
CA ARG A 306 -1.33 -7.31 6.02
C ARG A 306 -2.29 -8.48 5.90
N HIS A 307 -3.39 -8.30 5.17
CA HIS A 307 -4.33 -9.38 4.89
C HIS A 307 -3.78 -10.35 3.85
N HIS A 308 -3.92 -11.64 4.13
CA HIS A 308 -3.66 -12.72 3.17
C HIS A 308 -4.54 -12.52 1.93
N PHE A 309 -4.01 -12.71 0.73
CA PHE A 309 -4.63 -12.38 -0.55
C PHE A 309 -4.92 -10.88 -0.76
N LEU A 310 -4.45 -9.96 0.10
CA LEU A 310 -4.89 -8.57 0.19
C LEU A 310 -6.41 -8.47 0.40
N ASP A 311 -6.99 -9.40 1.13
CA ASP A 311 -8.43 -9.64 1.23
C ASP A 311 -9.11 -8.79 2.32
N CYS A 312 -8.88 -7.47 2.27
CA CYS A 312 -9.65 -6.47 3.00
C CYS A 312 -10.81 -6.01 2.11
N ARG A 313 -11.97 -6.68 2.23
CA ARG A 313 -13.07 -6.61 1.28
C ARG A 313 -13.76 -5.26 1.27
N GLU A 314 -14.17 -4.82 2.42
CA GLU A 314 -14.95 -3.59 2.56
C GLU A 314 -14.14 -2.51 3.26
N PRO A 315 -14.29 -1.24 2.87
CA PRO A 315 -13.53 -0.16 3.49
C PRO A 315 -13.72 -0.06 5.00
N GLU A 316 -14.90 -0.37 5.51
CA GLU A 316 -15.25 -0.32 6.93
C GLU A 316 -14.65 -1.46 7.77
N ASP A 317 -14.23 -2.59 7.16
CA ASP A 317 -13.63 -3.72 7.88
C ASP A 317 -12.32 -3.35 8.57
N MET A 318 -11.69 -2.26 8.14
CA MET A 318 -10.51 -1.69 8.79
C MET A 318 -10.76 -1.23 10.23
N GLU A 319 -12.01 -1.06 10.66
CA GLU A 319 -12.35 -0.82 12.07
C GLU A 319 -11.90 -1.97 12.99
N GLN A 320 -11.92 -3.20 12.47
CA GLN A 320 -11.49 -4.38 13.24
C GLN A 320 -9.97 -4.47 13.40
N ILE A 321 -9.21 -3.95 12.42
CA ILE A 321 -7.76 -3.81 12.52
C ILE A 321 -7.41 -2.82 13.63
N GLU A 322 -8.03 -1.63 13.62
CA GLU A 322 -7.88 -0.63 14.68
C GLU A 322 -8.31 -1.19 16.05
N ALA A 323 -9.47 -1.87 16.10
CA ALA A 323 -9.98 -2.47 17.32
C ALA A 323 -9.07 -3.58 17.89
N ALA A 324 -8.27 -4.24 17.06
CA ALA A 324 -7.25 -5.19 17.48
C ALA A 324 -5.98 -4.53 18.04
N GLY A 325 -5.92 -3.18 18.05
CA GLY A 325 -4.74 -2.43 18.51
C GLY A 325 -3.59 -2.40 17.50
N ILE A 326 -3.87 -2.67 16.24
CA ILE A 326 -2.90 -2.52 15.14
C ILE A 326 -2.85 -1.06 14.74
N MET A 327 -1.65 -0.53 14.54
CA MET A 327 -1.41 0.89 14.26
C MET A 327 -1.09 1.15 12.79
N GLU A 328 -0.59 0.15 12.06
CA GLU A 328 -0.15 0.26 10.68
C GLU A 328 -0.69 -0.89 9.84
N ASP A 329 -1.17 -0.60 8.62
CA ASP A 329 -1.65 -1.63 7.70
C ASP A 329 -0.97 -1.49 6.33
N PHE A 330 -0.53 -2.61 5.79
CA PHE A 330 0.21 -2.73 4.53
C PHE A 330 -0.59 -3.45 3.44
N THR A 331 -1.92 -3.53 3.57
CA THR A 331 -2.80 -4.28 2.66
C THR A 331 -3.14 -3.50 1.38
N MET A 332 -3.02 -2.16 1.39
CA MET A 332 -3.62 -1.28 0.39
C MET A 332 -2.89 -1.29 -0.96
N GLY A 333 -2.84 -2.45 -1.61
CA GLY A 333 -2.52 -2.67 -3.01
C GLY A 333 -3.65 -3.43 -3.72
N TYR A 334 -3.63 -3.48 -5.04
CA TYR A 334 -4.49 -4.37 -5.81
C TYR A 334 -3.76 -5.69 -6.09
N ALA A 335 -4.51 -6.79 -6.13
CA ALA A 335 -3.92 -8.09 -6.42
C ALA A 335 -3.69 -8.34 -7.91
N ASP A 336 -4.52 -7.74 -8.77
CA ASP A 336 -4.56 -7.97 -10.21
C ASP A 336 -3.73 -6.97 -11.02
N VAL A 337 -3.29 -5.85 -10.41
CA VAL A 337 -2.48 -4.84 -11.07
C VAL A 337 -1.67 -4.03 -10.06
N ALA A 338 -0.40 -3.76 -10.37
CA ALA A 338 0.45 -2.88 -9.55
C ALA A 338 0.12 -1.40 -9.83
N GLY A 339 0.25 -0.55 -8.80
CA GLY A 339 0.00 0.89 -8.93
C GLY A 339 -0.57 1.52 -7.66
N PHE A 340 -0.94 2.79 -7.74
CA PHE A 340 -1.31 3.63 -6.60
C PHE A 340 -2.81 3.50 -6.25
N ARG A 341 -3.20 2.44 -5.52
CA ARG A 341 -4.62 2.20 -5.12
C ARG A 341 -5.25 3.37 -4.39
N LEU A 342 -4.51 4.01 -3.49
CA LEU A 342 -4.98 5.18 -2.75
C LEU A 342 -4.63 6.52 -3.44
N GLY A 343 -4.07 6.48 -4.66
CA GLY A 343 -3.61 7.66 -5.39
C GLY A 343 -2.41 8.36 -4.76
N THR A 344 -1.78 7.78 -3.76
CA THR A 344 -0.62 8.31 -3.04
C THR A 344 0.36 7.19 -2.71
N CYS A 345 1.62 7.55 -2.51
CA CYS A 345 2.66 6.72 -1.90
C CYS A 345 3.09 7.24 -0.50
N HIS A 346 2.39 8.23 0.05
CA HIS A 346 2.58 8.59 1.45
C HIS A 346 1.62 7.79 2.34
N PRO A 347 2.02 7.46 3.57
CA PRO A 347 1.13 6.83 4.52
C PRO A 347 -0.03 7.78 4.85
N VAL A 348 -1.25 7.24 4.88
CA VAL A 348 -2.46 8.01 5.15
C VAL A 348 -3.20 7.45 6.35
N ARG A 349 -3.74 8.32 7.19
CA ARG A 349 -4.65 7.90 8.25
C ARG A 349 -5.96 7.42 7.63
N TRP A 350 -6.39 6.23 8.02
CA TRP A 350 -7.61 5.67 7.50
C TRP A 350 -8.84 6.55 7.80
N ILE A 351 -9.67 6.76 6.80
CA ILE A 351 -10.96 7.43 6.91
C ILE A 351 -12.05 6.41 6.63
N ASN A 352 -12.92 6.15 7.60
CA ASN A 352 -14.12 5.35 7.36
C ASN A 352 -15.08 6.14 6.46
N PRO A 353 -15.36 5.68 5.22
CA PRO A 353 -16.19 6.45 4.29
C PRO A 353 -17.68 6.45 4.67
N ILE A 354 -18.16 5.48 5.48
CA ILE A 354 -19.55 5.39 5.92
C ILE A 354 -19.80 6.37 7.07
N THR A 355 -19.01 6.25 8.15
CA THR A 355 -19.19 7.05 9.37
C THR A 355 -18.52 8.42 9.27
N ARG A 356 -17.68 8.63 8.25
CA ARG A 356 -16.83 9.83 8.08
C ARG A 356 -16.01 10.08 9.37
N ARG A 357 -15.37 9.03 9.87
CA ARG A 357 -14.47 9.06 11.03
C ARG A 357 -13.02 8.97 10.57
N LEU A 358 -12.19 9.85 11.08
CA LEU A 358 -10.73 9.77 10.94
C LEU A 358 -10.17 8.87 12.05
N SER A 359 -9.45 7.84 11.67
CA SER A 359 -8.81 6.85 12.52
C SER A 359 -7.34 7.21 12.83
N PRO A 360 -6.75 6.72 13.93
CA PRO A 360 -5.31 6.73 14.12
C PRO A 360 -4.57 5.69 13.25
N LEU A 361 -5.25 4.65 12.74
CA LEU A 361 -4.67 3.62 11.89
C LEU A 361 -4.02 4.22 10.65
N LEU A 362 -2.74 3.92 10.42
CA LEU A 362 -1.96 4.39 9.30
C LEU A 362 -1.94 3.33 8.19
N LEU A 363 -2.27 3.72 6.98
CA LEU A 363 -2.23 2.86 5.80
C LEU A 363 -0.96 3.15 5.00
N HIS A 364 -0.13 2.13 4.79
CA HIS A 364 1.03 2.18 3.90
C HIS A 364 0.65 1.57 2.55
N PRO A 365 0.55 2.37 1.47
CA PRO A 365 0.12 1.87 0.17
C PRO A 365 1.12 0.83 -0.39
N LEU A 366 0.66 -0.41 -0.62
CA LEU A 366 1.43 -1.44 -1.30
C LEU A 366 1.45 -1.13 -2.80
N LEU A 367 2.62 -0.88 -3.35
CA LEU A 367 2.76 -0.43 -4.73
C LEU A 367 3.03 -1.57 -5.71
N ILE A 368 3.94 -2.49 -5.36
CA ILE A 368 4.36 -3.59 -6.24
C ILE A 368 4.32 -4.90 -5.46
N MET A 369 3.58 -5.88 -6.01
CA MET A 369 3.57 -7.26 -5.56
C MET A 369 4.03 -8.17 -6.70
N ASP A 370 4.92 -9.11 -6.41
CA ASP A 370 5.48 -10.06 -7.37
C ASP A 370 4.41 -10.78 -8.21
N CYS A 371 3.43 -11.40 -7.56
CA CYS A 371 2.36 -12.13 -8.23
C CYS A 371 1.50 -11.28 -9.17
N SER A 372 1.40 -9.96 -8.94
CA SER A 372 0.63 -9.08 -9.82
C SER A 372 1.30 -8.93 -11.18
N LEU A 373 2.63 -8.99 -11.24
CA LEU A 373 3.41 -8.71 -12.44
C LEU A 373 3.42 -9.88 -13.42
N ASP A 374 3.81 -11.10 -12.97
CA ASP A 374 4.09 -12.22 -13.86
C ASP A 374 2.89 -13.14 -14.10
N ALA A 375 1.93 -13.20 -13.18
CA ALA A 375 0.83 -14.13 -13.29
C ALA A 375 -0.06 -13.83 -14.52
N PRO A 376 -0.27 -14.80 -15.45
CA PRO A 376 -1.07 -14.58 -16.67
C PRO A 376 -2.51 -14.13 -16.43
N LYS A 377 -3.07 -14.50 -15.26
CA LYS A 377 -4.42 -14.06 -14.83
C LYS A 377 -4.47 -12.60 -14.39
N TYR A 378 -3.32 -11.99 -14.15
CA TYR A 378 -3.14 -10.62 -13.69
C TYR A 378 -2.48 -9.76 -14.80
N MET A 379 -1.33 -9.16 -14.56
CA MET A 379 -0.69 -8.34 -15.61
C MET A 379 -0.03 -9.19 -16.68
N GLY A 380 0.55 -10.36 -16.34
CA GLY A 380 1.16 -11.29 -17.29
C GLY A 380 2.32 -10.68 -18.09
N LEU A 381 3.10 -9.80 -17.44
CA LEU A 381 4.22 -9.09 -18.08
C LEU A 381 5.39 -10.03 -18.32
N SER A 382 6.12 -9.80 -19.39
CA SER A 382 7.47 -10.32 -19.57
C SER A 382 8.44 -9.67 -18.57
N HIS A 383 9.66 -10.23 -18.44
CA HIS A 383 10.70 -9.66 -17.57
C HIS A 383 10.97 -8.19 -17.86
N ASP A 384 11.21 -7.84 -19.12
CA ASP A 384 11.59 -6.48 -19.52
C ASP A 384 10.44 -5.48 -19.34
N GLU A 385 9.20 -5.92 -19.60
CA GLU A 385 8.00 -5.12 -19.32
C GLU A 385 7.82 -4.89 -17.83
N ALA A 386 7.99 -5.93 -16.99
CA ALA A 386 7.87 -5.84 -15.55
C ALA A 386 8.95 -4.94 -14.93
N LEU A 387 10.21 -5.04 -15.41
CA LEU A 387 11.30 -4.17 -15.00
C LEU A 387 11.01 -2.72 -15.36
N THR A 388 10.65 -2.45 -16.62
CA THR A 388 10.31 -1.11 -17.09
C THR A 388 9.16 -0.50 -16.31
N TYR A 389 8.11 -1.29 -16.07
CA TYR A 389 6.94 -0.85 -15.31
C TYR A 389 7.29 -0.57 -13.85
N GLY A 390 8.05 -1.47 -13.20
CA GLY A 390 8.50 -1.31 -11.82
C GLY A 390 9.39 -0.07 -11.64
N LEU A 391 10.34 0.15 -12.55
CA LEU A 391 11.22 1.33 -12.53
C LEU A 391 10.42 2.63 -12.73
N ASN A 392 9.39 2.62 -13.58
CA ASN A 392 8.52 3.78 -13.73
C ASN A 392 7.75 4.09 -12.44
N LEU A 393 7.19 3.09 -11.76
CA LEU A 393 6.51 3.29 -10.47
C LEU A 393 7.48 3.83 -9.40
N ILE A 394 8.70 3.29 -9.33
CA ILE A 394 9.76 3.76 -8.42
C ILE A 394 10.07 5.24 -8.68
N GLU A 395 10.19 5.64 -9.95
CA GLU A 395 10.42 7.03 -10.32
C GLU A 395 9.27 7.96 -9.93
N GLN A 396 8.00 7.50 -10.04
CA GLN A 396 6.87 8.30 -9.55
C GLN A 396 6.92 8.52 -8.04
N VAL A 397 7.34 7.51 -7.25
CA VAL A 397 7.55 7.65 -5.80
C VAL A 397 8.66 8.66 -5.49
N ARG A 398 9.77 8.61 -6.24
CA ARG A 398 10.93 9.51 -6.09
C ARG A 398 10.54 10.97 -6.31
N LYS A 399 9.75 11.26 -7.36
CA LYS A 399 9.28 12.62 -7.70
C LYS A 399 8.51 13.31 -6.58
N VAL A 400 7.86 12.56 -5.70
CA VAL A 400 7.01 13.09 -4.64
C VAL A 400 7.55 12.87 -3.24
N ASN A 401 8.81 12.38 -3.12
CA ASN A 401 9.46 12.04 -1.84
C ASN A 401 8.62 11.06 -1.00
N GLY A 402 8.08 10.04 -1.67
CA GLY A 402 7.14 9.10 -1.07
C GLY A 402 7.79 7.88 -0.41
N GLU A 403 6.97 6.94 0.05
CA GLU A 403 7.38 5.63 0.52
C GLU A 403 7.14 4.57 -0.55
N LEU A 404 8.07 3.62 -0.66
CA LEU A 404 7.97 2.49 -1.57
C LEU A 404 7.74 1.21 -0.79
N VAL A 405 6.59 0.58 -0.95
CA VAL A 405 6.28 -0.73 -0.35
C VAL A 405 6.33 -1.81 -1.43
N LEU A 406 7.24 -2.76 -1.27
CA LEU A 406 7.40 -3.94 -2.13
C LEU A 406 6.97 -5.19 -1.38
N LEU A 407 6.24 -6.09 -2.05
CA LEU A 407 5.88 -7.41 -1.54
C LEU A 407 6.46 -8.50 -2.44
N TRP A 408 7.27 -9.37 -1.87
CA TRP A 408 7.82 -10.54 -2.53
C TRP A 408 7.65 -11.79 -1.66
N HIS A 409 7.09 -12.85 -2.25
CA HIS A 409 6.87 -14.14 -1.58
C HIS A 409 8.08 -15.06 -1.75
N ASN A 410 8.36 -15.84 -0.71
CA ASN A 410 9.50 -16.76 -0.71
C ASN A 410 9.40 -17.86 -1.79
N GLU A 411 8.21 -18.38 -2.06
CA GLU A 411 8.00 -19.40 -3.08
C GLU A 411 8.21 -18.92 -4.51
N ASN A 412 8.11 -17.61 -4.76
CA ASN A 412 8.26 -17.03 -6.10
C ASN A 412 9.73 -16.78 -6.48
N VAL A 413 10.65 -16.86 -5.54
CA VAL A 413 12.08 -16.63 -5.78
C VAL A 413 12.93 -17.89 -5.69
N MET A 414 12.35 -19.07 -5.97
CA MET A 414 13.08 -20.32 -6.05
C MET A 414 14.14 -20.26 -7.16
N PRO A 415 15.39 -20.75 -6.89
CA PRO A 415 16.43 -20.78 -7.91
C PRO A 415 16.08 -21.61 -9.16
N SER A 416 15.21 -22.60 -8.99
CA SER A 416 14.75 -23.50 -10.07
C SER A 416 13.40 -23.07 -10.69
N SER A 417 12.86 -21.92 -10.29
CA SER A 417 11.63 -21.40 -10.89
C SER A 417 11.88 -20.96 -12.34
N PRO A 418 10.96 -21.23 -13.26
CA PRO A 418 11.01 -20.62 -14.59
C PRO A 418 10.60 -19.13 -14.59
N SER A 419 10.06 -18.62 -13.46
CA SER A 419 9.68 -17.23 -13.30
C SER A 419 10.92 -16.33 -13.14
N TYR A 420 10.86 -15.15 -13.73
CA TYR A 420 11.91 -14.12 -13.66
C TYR A 420 11.86 -13.31 -12.35
N LEU A 421 10.93 -13.57 -11.45
CA LEU A 421 10.68 -12.74 -10.26
C LEU A 421 11.87 -12.65 -9.30
N ARG A 422 12.75 -13.66 -9.31
CA ARG A 422 13.99 -13.65 -8.53
C ARG A 422 14.99 -12.63 -9.07
N GLU A 423 15.21 -12.63 -10.38
CA GLU A 423 16.08 -11.68 -11.08
C GLU A 423 15.51 -10.27 -10.97
N LEU A 424 14.23 -10.10 -11.25
CA LEU A 424 13.54 -8.82 -11.16
C LEU A 424 13.67 -8.18 -9.78
N TYR A 425 13.51 -8.97 -8.68
CA TYR A 425 13.70 -8.44 -7.34
C TYR A 425 15.10 -7.89 -7.13
N ALA A 426 16.12 -8.65 -7.52
CA ALA A 426 17.51 -8.22 -7.39
C ALA A 426 17.80 -6.95 -8.22
N GLU A 427 17.25 -6.84 -9.42
CA GLU A 427 17.43 -5.68 -10.31
C GLU A 427 16.76 -4.43 -9.76
N LEU A 428 15.51 -4.53 -9.27
CA LEU A 428 14.83 -3.40 -8.62
C LEU A 428 15.58 -2.92 -7.39
N LEU A 429 16.08 -3.85 -6.54
CA LEU A 429 16.86 -3.47 -5.36
C LEU A 429 18.22 -2.86 -5.72
N ASN A 430 18.88 -3.35 -6.78
CA ASN A 430 20.12 -2.76 -7.27
C ASN A 430 19.90 -1.32 -7.77
N GLU A 431 18.76 -1.05 -8.44
CA GLU A 431 18.40 0.32 -8.86
C GLU A 431 18.16 1.24 -7.68
N LEU A 432 17.48 0.74 -6.64
CA LEU A 432 17.26 1.49 -5.41
C LEU A 432 18.55 1.76 -4.62
N ALA A 433 19.53 0.86 -4.72
CA ALA A 433 20.82 1.00 -4.04
C ALA A 433 21.78 2.00 -4.73
N LYS A 434 21.53 2.34 -5.99
CA LYS A 434 22.32 3.38 -6.67
C LYS A 434 22.08 4.69 -5.91
N LYS A 435 23.14 5.19 -5.23
CA LYS A 435 23.09 6.50 -4.63
C LYS A 435 22.81 7.48 -5.75
N GLU A 436 21.83 8.36 -5.54
CA GLU A 436 21.69 9.53 -6.39
C GLU A 436 23.03 10.28 -6.28
N GLU A 437 23.77 10.33 -7.39
CA GLU A 437 24.91 11.23 -7.51
C GLU A 437 24.30 12.63 -7.40
N GLN A 438 24.56 13.28 -6.27
CA GLN A 438 24.17 14.68 -5.98
C GLN A 438 25.04 15.63 -6.80
#